data_2362f74973cacd1eaebdf5bc0f4fe064
#
_entry.id   2362f74973cacd1eaebdf5bc0f4fe064
#
_cell.length_a   1.000
_cell.length_b   1.000
_cell.length_c   1.000
_cell.angle_alpha   90.00
_cell.angle_beta   90.00
_cell.angle_gamma   90.00
#
_symmetry.space_group_name_H-M   'P 1'
#
loop_
_entity.id
_entity.type
_entity.pdbx_description
1 polymer ?
#
loop_
_entity_poly.entity_id
_entity_poly.type
_entity_poly.pdbx_seq_one_letter_code
_entity_poly.pdbx_strand_id
1 'polypeptide(L)'
;MRVSGLLNQSLYAVALTVCMFMLCGCNDLGTKECPRCQTFKSGMSRNLSGQKPIVNVYLENSGSMFGYVNGLTEFEESVYSYLSDICLSGIDSLNLYYINNRIIPQQSNLGHSARIKDFIEKLSPNHFVSAGGSLGVTDIAEMMTSILDKTDDETVSIFISDCIFSPGSGVNASEYLVNQQIGIKVAFADKLKDYNDLCVKAYRLNGKFKGRYYNRLNQPTNINEIRPFYLLLIGSEEMVNVITRKVPEDKIKGRGVEHSFTISNMPHKVNYEIVGIPKIGTFKKCMKNPKYHIVDAEKASKGKNKGNFMFSLGVDFSDFPIENDYLLEPENYELNSKDYALSVS
;
A
#
# COMPACT_ATOMS: atom_id res chain seq x y z
N MET A 1 11.91 7.00 -10.09
CA MET A 1 11.20 5.94 -10.79
C MET A 1 9.89 6.50 -11.35
N ARG A 2 9.74 6.65 -12.65
CA ARG A 2 8.49 7.13 -13.29
C ARG A 2 7.72 5.89 -13.73
N VAL A 3 6.53 5.70 -13.21
CA VAL A 3 5.58 4.69 -13.71
C VAL A 3 4.78 5.36 -14.82
N SER A 4 5.00 4.98 -16.07
CA SER A 4 4.18 5.37 -17.21
C SER A 4 3.29 4.21 -17.61
N GLY A 5 2.09 4.14 -17.04
CA GLY A 5 1.01 3.28 -17.49
C GLY A 5 -0.14 4.12 -18.04
N LEU A 6 -0.59 3.82 -19.23
CA LEU A 6 -1.66 4.51 -19.95
C LEU A 6 -2.95 4.61 -19.12
N LEU A 7 -3.31 5.86 -18.85
CA LEU A 7 -4.51 6.26 -18.11
C LEU A 7 -5.77 6.02 -18.95
N ASN A 8 -6.59 5.08 -18.54
CA ASN A 8 -7.99 5.11 -18.87
C ASN A 8 -8.73 5.91 -17.78
N GLN A 9 -9.40 6.98 -18.17
CA GLN A 9 -9.92 8.04 -17.33
C GLN A 9 -11.07 7.55 -16.43
N SER A 10 -10.79 7.32 -15.14
CA SER A 10 -11.80 7.38 -14.11
C SER A 10 -11.23 8.02 -12.85
N LEU A 11 -12.04 8.76 -12.14
CA LEU A 11 -11.70 9.54 -10.94
C LEU A 11 -11.00 8.76 -9.80
N TYR A 12 -10.97 7.43 -9.90
CA TYR A 12 -10.32 6.54 -8.92
C TYR A 12 -8.78 6.63 -8.96
N ALA A 13 -8.23 7.02 -10.11
CA ALA A 13 -6.80 7.31 -10.22
C ALA A 13 -6.37 8.50 -9.35
N VAL A 14 -7.28 9.39 -8.98
CA VAL A 14 -6.96 10.61 -8.24
C VAL A 14 -6.72 10.33 -6.76
N ALA A 15 -7.50 9.49 -6.11
CA ALA A 15 -7.28 9.13 -4.70
C ALA A 15 -5.98 8.31 -4.54
N LEU A 16 -5.71 7.38 -5.46
CA LEU A 16 -4.47 6.62 -5.50
C LEU A 16 -3.25 7.49 -5.86
N THR A 17 -3.42 8.42 -6.82
CA THR A 17 -2.36 9.36 -7.21
C THR A 17 -1.99 10.30 -6.06
N VAL A 18 -2.92 10.63 -5.18
CA VAL A 18 -2.68 11.47 -4.00
C VAL A 18 -1.75 10.79 -3.00
N CYS A 19 -1.91 9.50 -2.75
CA CYS A 19 -0.95 8.75 -1.93
C CYS A 19 0.44 8.68 -2.60
N MET A 20 0.52 8.55 -3.92
CA MET A 20 1.78 8.38 -4.66
C MET A 20 2.60 9.67 -4.80
N PHE A 21 1.96 10.87 -4.79
CA PHE A 21 2.68 12.16 -4.84
C PHE A 21 3.22 12.63 -3.48
N MET A 22 2.87 11.97 -2.38
CA MET A 22 3.26 12.43 -1.04
C MET A 22 4.71 12.16 -0.65
N LEU A 23 5.40 11.25 -1.31
CA LEU A 23 6.75 10.84 -0.92
C LEU A 23 7.87 11.30 -1.89
N CYS A 24 7.54 11.91 -3.03
CA CYS A 24 8.52 12.47 -3.97
C CYS A 24 8.65 13.99 -3.84
N GLY A 25 9.09 14.46 -2.70
CA GLY A 25 9.34 15.88 -2.44
C GLY A 25 10.80 16.18 -2.12
N CYS A 26 11.72 15.78 -3.00
CA CYS A 26 13.04 16.38 -3.07
C CYS A 26 13.35 16.70 -4.53
N ASN A 27 12.97 17.91 -4.96
CA ASN A 27 13.48 18.47 -6.19
C ASN A 27 14.90 18.98 -5.98
N ASP A 28 15.77 18.59 -6.90
CA ASP A 28 17.12 19.08 -7.10
C ASP A 28 17.26 20.60 -6.94
N LEU A 29 18.13 20.99 -6.05
CA LEU A 29 18.89 22.21 -6.16
C LEU A 29 20.27 22.00 -5.51
N GLY A 30 21.28 21.79 -6.37
CA GLY A 30 22.67 22.15 -6.12
C GLY A 30 23.38 21.43 -4.97
N THR A 31 24.34 20.61 -5.33
CA THR A 31 25.42 20.07 -4.51
C THR A 31 25.85 20.97 -3.33
N LYS A 32 25.16 20.79 -2.19
CA LYS A 32 25.71 21.09 -0.86
C LYS A 32 25.23 19.96 0.03
N GLU A 33 26.18 19.21 0.59
CA GLU A 33 25.94 18.15 1.56
C GLU A 33 25.00 18.64 2.66
N CYS A 34 23.88 17.96 2.80
CA CYS A 34 22.90 18.24 3.84
C CYS A 34 23.52 17.86 5.20
N PRO A 35 23.70 18.79 6.16
CA PRO A 35 24.27 18.48 7.46
C PRO A 35 23.46 17.45 8.27
N ARG A 36 22.24 17.10 7.85
CA ARG A 36 21.38 16.08 8.49
C ARG A 36 21.69 14.64 8.08
N CYS A 37 22.48 14.42 7.02
CA CYS A 37 22.85 13.06 6.59
C CYS A 37 23.98 12.42 7.41
N GLN A 38 24.59 13.12 8.36
CA GLN A 38 25.76 12.60 9.10
C GLN A 38 25.43 11.90 10.43
N THR A 39 24.19 11.71 10.82
CA THR A 39 23.84 11.04 12.07
C THR A 39 22.69 10.05 11.98
N PHE A 40 22.49 9.39 10.86
CA PHE A 40 21.77 8.13 10.89
C PHE A 40 22.76 7.03 11.33
N LYS A 41 22.97 6.89 12.64
CA LYS A 41 23.32 5.61 13.20
C LYS A 41 22.27 4.65 12.70
N SER A 42 22.69 3.57 12.02
CA SER A 42 21.85 2.43 11.71
C SER A 42 20.97 2.17 12.94
N GLY A 43 19.67 2.43 12.82
CA GLY A 43 18.74 2.15 13.88
C GLY A 43 18.98 0.70 14.27
N MET A 44 19.23 0.46 15.55
CA MET A 44 19.27 -0.88 16.08
C MET A 44 18.02 -1.57 15.54
N SER A 45 18.22 -2.57 14.69
CA SER A 45 17.20 -3.55 14.37
C SER A 45 16.71 -4.03 15.74
N ARG A 46 15.56 -3.53 16.18
CA ARG A 46 14.90 -4.05 17.37
C ARG A 46 14.61 -5.49 16.98
N ASN A 47 15.15 -6.44 17.73
CA ASN A 47 14.78 -7.84 17.63
C ASN A 47 13.31 -7.99 18.05
N LEU A 48 12.41 -7.61 17.17
CA LEU A 48 10.96 -7.80 17.31
C LEU A 48 10.53 -9.22 16.89
N SER A 49 11.50 -10.15 16.71
CA SER A 49 11.24 -11.55 16.41
C SER A 49 10.50 -12.21 17.58
N GLY A 50 9.18 -11.98 17.64
CA GLY A 50 8.27 -12.46 18.66
C GLY A 50 7.14 -11.50 19.01
N GLN A 51 7.20 -10.24 18.60
CA GLN A 51 6.09 -9.31 18.78
C GLN A 51 4.95 -9.67 17.82
N LYS A 52 3.75 -9.66 18.38
CA LYS A 52 2.52 -9.94 17.66
C LYS A 52 1.81 -8.61 17.45
N PRO A 53 1.45 -8.24 16.22
CA PRO A 53 0.76 -6.97 15.99
C PRO A 53 -0.61 -6.93 16.66
N ILE A 54 -0.98 -5.77 17.15
CA ILE A 54 -2.36 -5.38 17.44
C ILE A 54 -2.98 -4.91 16.14
N VAL A 55 -4.10 -5.48 15.74
CA VAL A 55 -4.79 -5.11 14.51
C VAL A 55 -6.05 -4.31 14.83
N ASN A 56 -6.11 -3.06 14.39
CA ASN A 56 -7.28 -2.22 14.48
C ASN A 56 -7.95 -2.09 13.10
N VAL A 57 -9.17 -2.57 12.96
CA VAL A 57 -9.93 -2.54 11.71
C VAL A 57 -10.95 -1.41 11.75
N TYR A 58 -10.85 -0.49 10.82
CA TYR A 58 -11.74 0.65 10.65
C TYR A 58 -12.55 0.48 9.36
N LEU A 59 -13.79 0.02 9.49
CA LEU A 59 -14.69 -0.11 8.37
C LEU A 59 -15.50 1.19 8.22
N GLU A 60 -15.37 1.85 7.09
CA GLU A 60 -16.18 3.01 6.77
C GLU A 60 -17.66 2.64 6.72
N ASN A 61 -18.50 3.37 7.45
CA ASN A 61 -19.95 3.18 7.49
C ASN A 61 -20.72 4.39 6.96
N SER A 62 -20.17 5.07 5.98
CA SER A 62 -20.85 6.16 5.26
C SER A 62 -21.93 5.66 4.30
N GLY A 63 -22.75 6.58 3.79
CA GLY A 63 -23.82 6.25 2.85
C GLY A 63 -23.33 5.71 1.51
N SER A 64 -22.08 5.99 1.09
CA SER A 64 -21.48 5.43 -0.12
C SER A 64 -21.24 3.93 0.00
N MET A 65 -20.94 3.44 1.21
CA MET A 65 -20.70 2.03 1.49
C MET A 65 -21.97 1.18 1.52
N PHE A 66 -23.17 1.76 1.56
CA PHE A 66 -24.44 1.01 1.67
C PHE A 66 -24.64 -0.02 0.55
N GLY A 67 -24.17 0.30 -0.65
CA GLY A 67 -24.32 -0.60 -1.80
C GLY A 67 -23.49 -1.88 -1.71
N TYR A 68 -22.43 -1.89 -0.94
CA TYR A 68 -21.60 -3.09 -0.71
C TYR A 68 -22.16 -4.04 0.34
N VAL A 69 -22.95 -3.52 1.27
CA VAL A 69 -23.57 -4.29 2.37
C VAL A 69 -25.09 -4.48 2.18
N ASN A 70 -25.57 -4.38 0.94
CA ASN A 70 -26.97 -4.56 0.58
C ASN A 70 -27.21 -5.98 0.06
N GLY A 71 -27.18 -6.96 0.95
CA GLY A 71 -27.24 -8.40 0.70
C GLY A 71 -25.84 -9.04 0.64
N LEU A 72 -25.79 -10.34 0.43
CA LEU A 72 -24.53 -11.07 0.32
C LEU A 72 -23.73 -10.61 -0.91
N THR A 73 -22.52 -10.16 -0.68
CA THR A 73 -21.64 -9.59 -1.72
C THR A 73 -20.23 -10.14 -1.59
N GLU A 74 -19.44 -9.99 -2.65
CA GLU A 74 -18.02 -10.33 -2.62
C GLU A 74 -17.23 -9.42 -1.66
N PHE A 75 -17.75 -8.24 -1.31
CA PHE A 75 -17.19 -7.37 -0.29
C PHE A 75 -17.17 -8.07 1.08
N GLU A 76 -18.31 -8.60 1.50
CA GLU A 76 -18.42 -9.32 2.77
C GLU A 76 -17.54 -10.56 2.79
N GLU A 77 -17.48 -11.32 1.69
CA GLU A 77 -16.63 -12.50 1.56
C GLU A 77 -15.15 -12.13 1.67
N SER A 78 -14.71 -11.07 0.99
CA SER A 78 -13.33 -10.60 1.03
C SER A 78 -12.92 -10.14 2.43
N VAL A 79 -13.75 -9.32 3.06
CA VAL A 79 -13.48 -8.79 4.40
C VAL A 79 -13.49 -9.93 5.43
N TYR A 80 -14.48 -10.84 5.37
CA TYR A 80 -14.55 -11.98 6.29
C TYR A 80 -13.35 -12.90 6.17
N SER A 81 -12.98 -13.30 4.94
CA SER A 81 -11.85 -14.21 4.74
C SER A 81 -10.55 -13.58 5.25
N TYR A 82 -10.31 -12.33 4.88
CA TYR A 82 -9.07 -11.62 5.26
C TYR A 82 -8.95 -11.44 6.77
N LEU A 83 -9.99 -10.95 7.44
CA LEU A 83 -9.96 -10.75 8.90
C LEU A 83 -9.89 -12.09 9.66
N SER A 84 -10.52 -13.13 9.15
CA SER A 84 -10.45 -14.47 9.75
C SER A 84 -9.04 -15.04 9.65
N ASP A 85 -8.38 -14.93 8.50
CA ASP A 85 -7.03 -15.41 8.29
C ASP A 85 -6.02 -14.61 9.14
N ILE A 86 -6.20 -13.29 9.26
CA ILE A 86 -5.41 -12.46 10.18
C ILE A 86 -5.60 -12.94 11.62
N CYS A 87 -6.82 -13.17 12.07
CA CYS A 87 -7.11 -13.65 13.42
C CYS A 87 -6.43 -15.00 13.71
N LEU A 88 -6.41 -15.90 12.73
CA LEU A 88 -5.78 -17.22 12.83
C LEU A 88 -4.24 -17.15 12.70
N SER A 89 -3.69 -16.05 12.23
CA SER A 89 -2.24 -15.90 11.99
C SER A 89 -1.40 -15.72 13.26
N GLY A 90 -2.04 -15.65 14.43
CA GLY A 90 -1.35 -15.49 15.72
C GLY A 90 -0.94 -14.04 16.01
N ILE A 91 -1.80 -13.09 15.68
CA ILE A 91 -1.73 -11.70 16.16
C ILE A 91 -2.01 -11.62 17.66
N ASP A 92 -1.71 -10.47 18.29
CA ASP A 92 -2.03 -10.24 19.70
C ASP A 92 -3.52 -10.01 19.90
N SER A 93 -4.08 -9.05 19.20
CA SER A 93 -5.51 -8.74 19.25
C SER A 93 -6.02 -8.17 17.93
N LEU A 94 -7.33 -8.30 17.69
CA LEU A 94 -8.02 -7.69 16.58
C LEU A 94 -9.23 -6.92 17.12
N ASN A 95 -9.26 -5.61 16.89
CA ASN A 95 -10.31 -4.71 17.32
C ASN A 95 -11.09 -4.20 16.11
N LEU A 96 -12.41 -4.13 16.23
CA LEU A 96 -13.31 -3.67 15.17
C LEU A 96 -13.92 -2.31 15.51
N TYR A 97 -13.89 -1.43 14.54
CA TYR A 97 -14.48 -0.10 14.58
C TYR A 97 -15.25 0.17 13.30
N TYR A 98 -16.37 0.89 13.40
CA TYR A 98 -16.83 1.70 12.28
C TYR A 98 -16.18 3.07 12.33
N ILE A 99 -16.05 3.69 11.17
CA ILE A 99 -15.50 5.03 11.04
C ILE A 99 -16.30 5.84 10.01
N ASN A 100 -16.65 7.05 10.40
CA ASN A 100 -17.19 8.09 9.55
C ASN A 100 -16.63 9.45 10.03
N ASN A 101 -17.41 10.34 10.61
CA ASN A 101 -16.89 11.53 11.28
C ASN A 101 -16.32 11.25 12.69
N ARG A 102 -16.32 10.02 13.13
CA ARG A 102 -15.73 9.54 14.38
C ARG A 102 -15.48 8.04 14.34
N ILE A 103 -14.61 7.58 15.23
CA ILE A 103 -14.38 6.14 15.46
C ILE A 103 -15.48 5.62 16.38
N ILE A 104 -16.15 4.54 15.98
CA ILE A 104 -17.26 3.91 16.69
C ILE A 104 -16.87 2.46 17.01
N PRO A 105 -16.50 2.14 18.27
CA PRO A 105 -16.14 0.78 18.67
C PRO A 105 -17.28 -0.20 18.42
N GLN A 106 -16.94 -1.35 17.85
CA GLN A 106 -17.89 -2.45 17.62
C GLN A 106 -17.61 -3.62 18.58
N GLN A 107 -16.44 -4.20 18.44
CA GLN A 107 -15.95 -5.26 19.31
C GLN A 107 -14.43 -5.11 19.46
N SER A 108 -13.93 -5.54 20.61
CA SER A 108 -12.49 -5.60 20.89
C SER A 108 -12.07 -7.04 21.17
N ASN A 109 -10.80 -7.34 20.96
CA ASN A 109 -10.18 -8.64 21.22
C ASN A 109 -10.93 -9.81 20.58
N LEU A 110 -11.14 -9.73 19.26
CA LEU A 110 -11.76 -10.78 18.46
C LEU A 110 -10.83 -11.97 18.27
N GLY A 111 -10.43 -12.63 19.35
CA GLY A 111 -9.59 -13.82 19.29
C GLY A 111 -10.22 -15.04 18.61
N HIS A 112 -11.47 -14.94 18.11
CA HIS A 112 -12.20 -16.05 17.51
C HIS A 112 -12.87 -15.64 16.20
N SER A 113 -12.69 -16.44 15.17
CA SER A 113 -13.31 -16.25 13.85
C SER A 113 -14.86 -16.18 13.92
N ALA A 114 -15.49 -16.80 14.90
CA ALA A 114 -16.93 -16.71 15.13
C ALA A 114 -17.43 -15.28 15.34
N ARG A 115 -16.66 -14.45 16.06
CA ARG A 115 -17.02 -13.03 16.28
C ARG A 115 -16.87 -12.18 15.03
N ILE A 116 -15.90 -12.51 14.18
CA ILE A 116 -15.76 -11.88 12.87
C ILE A 116 -16.97 -12.23 12.00
N LYS A 117 -17.39 -13.49 12.02
CA LYS A 117 -18.61 -13.94 11.34
C LYS A 117 -19.83 -13.12 11.79
N ASP A 118 -20.05 -13.02 13.10
CA ASP A 118 -21.17 -12.25 13.66
C ASP A 118 -21.13 -10.77 13.27
N PHE A 119 -19.94 -10.19 13.16
CA PHE A 119 -19.78 -8.82 12.70
C PHE A 119 -20.16 -8.67 11.22
N ILE A 120 -19.69 -9.57 10.37
CA ILE A 120 -19.98 -9.53 8.93
C ILE A 120 -21.46 -9.81 8.63
N GLU A 121 -22.07 -10.79 9.30
CA GLU A 121 -23.49 -11.12 9.13
C GLU A 121 -24.45 -10.00 9.54
N LYS A 122 -23.99 -9.06 10.38
CA LYS A 122 -24.75 -7.87 10.76
C LYS A 122 -24.62 -6.72 9.77
N LEU A 123 -23.66 -6.80 8.84
CA LEU A 123 -23.46 -5.71 7.88
C LEU A 123 -24.71 -5.50 7.04
N SER A 124 -25.24 -4.31 7.10
CA SER A 124 -26.40 -3.88 6.33
C SER A 124 -26.51 -2.36 6.37
N PRO A 125 -27.19 -1.73 5.41
CA PRO A 125 -27.46 -0.29 5.48
C PRO A 125 -28.14 0.12 6.78
N ASN A 126 -29.10 -0.68 7.28
CA ASN A 126 -29.78 -0.39 8.54
C ASN A 126 -28.85 -0.47 9.76
N HIS A 127 -27.92 -1.41 9.75
CA HIS A 127 -26.95 -1.53 10.84
C HIS A 127 -25.97 -0.36 10.83
N PHE A 128 -25.52 0.09 9.67
CA PHE A 128 -24.69 1.30 9.55
C PHE A 128 -25.40 2.55 10.07
N VAL A 129 -26.69 2.70 9.75
CA VAL A 129 -27.51 3.79 10.29
C VAL A 129 -27.62 3.71 11.81
N SER A 130 -27.89 2.53 12.37
CA SER A 130 -28.06 2.33 13.81
C SER A 130 -26.76 2.51 14.61
N ALA A 131 -25.60 2.29 13.97
CA ALA A 131 -24.30 2.56 14.59
C ALA A 131 -24.05 4.05 14.83
N GLY A 132 -24.69 4.91 14.06
CA GLY A 132 -24.63 6.36 14.22
C GLY A 132 -23.44 7.03 13.53
N GLY A 133 -23.20 8.30 13.89
CA GLY A 133 -22.24 9.17 13.22
C GLY A 133 -22.83 9.84 11.98
N SER A 134 -22.01 10.55 11.20
CA SER A 134 -22.42 11.22 9.96
C SER A 134 -22.38 10.25 8.79
N LEU A 135 -23.52 10.03 8.15
CA LEU A 135 -23.62 9.14 6.99
C LEU A 135 -23.57 9.88 5.65
N GLY A 136 -23.77 11.20 5.69
CA GLY A 136 -23.95 12.02 4.49
C GLY A 136 -22.71 12.80 4.05
N VAL A 137 -21.69 12.86 4.88
CA VAL A 137 -20.41 13.53 4.60
C VAL A 137 -19.29 12.55 4.88
N THR A 138 -18.39 12.39 3.93
CA THR A 138 -17.20 11.56 4.05
C THR A 138 -15.97 12.43 4.03
N ASP A 139 -15.37 12.65 5.20
CA ASP A 139 -14.10 13.36 5.37
C ASP A 139 -12.98 12.35 5.58
N ILE A 140 -12.37 11.91 4.48
CA ILE A 140 -11.30 10.90 4.52
C ILE A 140 -10.04 11.49 5.18
N ALA A 141 -9.79 12.79 5.09
CA ALA A 141 -8.66 13.41 5.74
C ALA A 141 -8.78 13.34 7.26
N GLU A 142 -9.98 13.61 7.82
CA GLU A 142 -10.25 13.49 9.24
C GLU A 142 -10.20 12.01 9.70
N MET A 143 -10.79 11.10 8.93
CA MET A 143 -10.68 9.67 9.20
C MET A 143 -9.22 9.21 9.24
N MET A 144 -8.42 9.63 8.25
CA MET A 144 -7.02 9.23 8.16
C MET A 144 -6.20 9.80 9.32
N THR A 145 -6.43 11.04 9.71
CA THR A 145 -5.84 11.64 10.92
C THR A 145 -6.17 10.80 12.15
N SER A 146 -7.44 10.48 12.35
CA SER A 146 -7.90 9.69 13.49
C SER A 146 -7.30 8.27 13.53
N ILE A 147 -7.09 7.65 12.37
CA ILE A 147 -6.44 6.33 12.24
C ILE A 147 -4.96 6.44 12.56
N LEU A 148 -4.26 7.41 12.00
CA LEU A 148 -2.84 7.64 12.20
C LEU A 148 -2.51 7.95 13.68
N ASP A 149 -3.37 8.68 14.37
CA ASP A 149 -3.23 8.96 15.81
C ASP A 149 -3.30 7.69 16.67
N LYS A 150 -3.98 6.64 16.20
CA LYS A 150 -4.11 5.35 16.88
C LYS A 150 -3.10 4.31 16.42
N THR A 151 -2.27 4.64 15.44
CA THR A 151 -1.24 3.75 14.90
C THR A 151 0.07 4.01 15.64
N ASP A 152 0.68 2.98 16.18
CA ASP A 152 1.97 2.99 16.88
C ASP A 152 2.88 1.84 16.41
N ASP A 153 4.01 1.63 17.08
CA ASP A 153 5.02 0.64 16.68
C ASP A 153 4.51 -0.82 16.70
N GLU A 154 3.45 -1.10 17.47
CA GLU A 154 2.88 -2.45 17.64
C GLU A 154 1.56 -2.62 16.89
N THR A 155 1.01 -1.54 16.36
CA THR A 155 -0.34 -1.51 15.78
C THR A 155 -0.30 -1.48 14.26
N VAL A 156 -1.10 -2.36 13.63
CA VAL A 156 -1.48 -2.25 12.23
C VAL A 156 -2.94 -1.82 12.13
N SER A 157 -3.17 -0.65 11.58
CA SER A 157 -4.50 -0.13 11.28
C SER A 157 -4.94 -0.56 9.90
N ILE A 158 -6.09 -1.23 9.79
CA ILE A 158 -6.68 -1.64 8.49
C ILE A 158 -7.88 -0.74 8.22
N PHE A 159 -7.76 0.14 7.24
CA PHE A 159 -8.87 0.98 6.79
C PHE A 159 -9.56 0.36 5.58
N ILE A 160 -10.87 0.16 5.66
CA ILE A 160 -11.71 -0.45 4.62
C ILE A 160 -12.73 0.57 4.15
N SER A 161 -12.67 0.96 2.88
CA SER A 161 -13.45 2.07 2.32
C SER A 161 -13.59 1.95 0.80
N ASP A 162 -14.60 2.56 0.22
CA ASP A 162 -14.67 2.80 -1.24
C ASP A 162 -13.88 4.05 -1.66
N CYS A 163 -13.32 4.78 -0.71
CA CYS A 163 -12.57 6.02 -0.91
C CYS A 163 -13.35 7.08 -1.71
N ILE A 164 -14.67 7.12 -1.58
CA ILE A 164 -15.51 8.14 -2.22
C ILE A 164 -15.64 9.34 -1.28
N PHE A 165 -15.18 10.49 -1.77
CA PHE A 165 -15.32 11.76 -1.06
C PHE A 165 -16.74 12.32 -1.23
N SER A 166 -17.43 12.58 -0.13
CA SER A 166 -18.76 13.18 -0.15
C SER A 166 -18.77 14.52 0.59
N PRO A 167 -18.79 15.64 -0.14
CA PRO A 167 -18.67 16.98 0.46
C PRO A 167 -19.93 17.48 1.16
N GLY A 168 -21.02 16.73 1.10
CA GLY A 168 -22.32 17.22 1.55
C GLY A 168 -22.99 18.19 0.55
N SER A 169 -24.20 18.65 0.89
CA SER A 169 -24.96 19.55 0.02
C SER A 169 -24.42 20.98 0.05
N GLY A 170 -24.36 21.62 -1.13
CA GLY A 170 -23.96 23.03 -1.26
C GLY A 170 -22.46 23.30 -1.25
N VAL A 171 -21.62 22.28 -1.14
CA VAL A 171 -20.16 22.41 -1.17
C VAL A 171 -19.63 22.17 -2.59
N ASN A 172 -18.66 22.98 -3.02
CA ASN A 172 -17.98 22.77 -4.29
C ASN A 172 -17.15 21.49 -4.24
N ALA A 173 -17.54 20.47 -5.02
CA ALA A 173 -16.91 19.16 -4.99
C ALA A 173 -15.41 19.18 -5.37
N SER A 174 -15.02 20.06 -6.31
CA SER A 174 -13.61 20.16 -6.73
C SER A 174 -12.73 20.79 -5.65
N GLU A 175 -13.23 21.85 -5.00
CA GLU A 175 -12.53 22.50 -3.90
C GLU A 175 -12.44 21.57 -2.69
N TYR A 176 -13.52 20.87 -2.37
CA TYR A 176 -13.53 19.88 -1.31
C TYR A 176 -12.49 18.78 -1.55
N LEU A 177 -12.40 18.25 -2.77
CA LEU A 177 -11.43 17.23 -3.12
C LEU A 177 -9.98 17.72 -2.93
N VAL A 178 -9.67 18.96 -3.34
CA VAL A 178 -8.35 19.56 -3.13
C VAL A 178 -8.03 19.67 -1.64
N ASN A 179 -9.00 20.12 -0.83
CA ASN A 179 -8.84 20.24 0.62
C ASN A 179 -8.61 18.86 1.27
N GLN A 180 -9.33 17.83 0.84
CA GLN A 180 -9.10 16.46 1.30
C GLN A 180 -7.69 15.97 0.97
N GLN A 181 -7.20 16.23 -0.25
CA GLN A 181 -5.84 15.89 -0.63
C GLN A 181 -4.78 16.57 0.25
N ILE A 182 -4.98 17.86 0.54
CA ILE A 182 -4.08 18.62 1.43
C ILE A 182 -4.17 18.04 2.85
N GLY A 183 -5.37 17.78 3.36
CA GLY A 183 -5.59 17.25 4.70
C GLY A 183 -4.93 15.89 4.91
N ILE A 184 -5.09 14.94 3.98
CA ILE A 184 -4.42 13.63 4.01
C ILE A 184 -2.90 13.82 4.02
N LYS A 185 -2.36 14.69 3.13
CA LYS A 185 -0.93 14.97 3.08
C LYS A 185 -0.41 15.51 4.42
N VAL A 186 -1.13 16.42 5.04
CA VAL A 186 -0.77 16.99 6.35
C VAL A 186 -0.79 15.90 7.42
N ALA A 187 -1.83 15.07 7.47
CA ALA A 187 -1.95 13.99 8.45
C ALA A 187 -0.75 13.03 8.39
N PHE A 188 -0.36 12.59 7.19
CA PHE A 188 0.83 11.76 7.02
C PHE A 188 2.12 12.50 7.35
N ALA A 189 2.26 13.76 6.93
CA ALA A 189 3.46 14.55 7.22
C ALA A 189 3.64 14.81 8.72
N ASP A 190 2.55 15.01 9.45
CA ASP A 190 2.58 15.16 10.91
C ASP A 190 2.95 13.86 11.60
N LYS A 191 2.37 12.74 11.19
CA LYS A 191 2.74 11.41 11.70
C LYS A 191 4.23 11.10 11.49
N LEU A 192 4.76 11.42 10.32
CA LEU A 192 6.17 11.17 9.96
C LEU A 192 7.18 12.03 10.75
N LYS A 193 6.76 13.06 11.48
CA LYS A 193 7.66 13.82 12.37
C LYS A 193 8.16 12.98 13.54
N ASP A 194 7.28 12.16 14.08
CA ASP A 194 7.52 11.38 15.28
C ASP A 194 7.63 9.87 14.99
N TYR A 195 7.22 9.44 13.80
CA TYR A 195 7.12 8.04 13.42
C TYR A 195 7.88 7.78 12.11
N ASN A 196 9.13 7.30 12.22
CA ASN A 196 10.05 7.20 11.09
C ASN A 196 9.95 5.92 10.26
N ASP A 197 9.07 5.00 10.63
CA ASP A 197 8.92 3.68 10.01
C ASP A 197 7.47 3.46 9.58
N LEU A 198 6.93 4.38 8.80
CA LEU A 198 5.55 4.30 8.34
C LEU A 198 5.47 3.61 6.98
N CYS A 199 4.63 2.59 6.92
CA CYS A 199 4.32 1.83 5.73
C CYS A 199 2.80 1.79 5.49
N VAL A 200 2.41 1.88 4.23
CA VAL A 200 1.02 1.68 3.78
C VAL A 200 1.03 0.62 2.67
N LYS A 201 0.45 -0.54 2.94
CA LYS A 201 0.12 -1.53 1.91
C LYS A 201 -1.34 -1.34 1.53
N ALA A 202 -1.60 -1.12 0.25
CA ALA A 202 -2.93 -0.90 -0.28
C ALA A 202 -3.34 -2.04 -1.20
N TYR A 203 -4.54 -2.55 -1.01
CA TYR A 203 -5.19 -3.51 -1.88
C TYR A 203 -6.42 -2.87 -2.51
N ARG A 204 -6.54 -2.97 -3.83
CA ARG A 204 -7.76 -2.67 -4.57
C ARG A 204 -8.49 -3.97 -4.87
N LEU A 205 -9.71 -4.05 -4.42
CA LEU A 205 -10.60 -5.18 -4.65
C LEU A 205 -11.85 -4.71 -5.39
N ASN A 206 -12.60 -5.65 -5.93
CA ASN A 206 -13.88 -5.39 -6.56
C ASN A 206 -15.00 -6.18 -5.88
N GLY A 207 -16.15 -5.56 -5.73
CA GLY A 207 -17.34 -6.20 -5.19
C GLY A 207 -18.60 -5.71 -5.88
N LYS A 208 -19.66 -6.51 -5.78
CA LYS A 208 -20.98 -6.10 -6.24
C LYS A 208 -21.46 -4.92 -5.39
N PHE A 209 -21.91 -3.89 -6.06
CA PHE A 209 -22.50 -2.71 -5.46
C PHE A 209 -23.94 -2.57 -5.96
N LYS A 210 -24.89 -2.53 -5.05
CA LYS A 210 -26.29 -2.31 -5.37
C LYS A 210 -26.87 -1.23 -4.46
N GLY A 211 -26.93 0.00 -4.96
CA GLY A 211 -27.39 1.10 -4.13
C GLY A 211 -27.23 2.47 -4.80
N ARG A 212 -27.27 3.48 -3.97
CA ARG A 212 -27.09 4.88 -4.38
C ARG A 212 -25.58 5.17 -4.46
N TYR A 213 -25.13 5.46 -5.67
CA TYR A 213 -23.78 5.91 -5.97
C TYR A 213 -23.75 7.41 -6.17
N TYR A 214 -22.71 8.08 -5.70
CA TYR A 214 -22.50 9.52 -5.89
C TYR A 214 -21.38 9.74 -6.91
N ASN A 215 -21.71 10.43 -8.02
CA ASN A 215 -20.73 10.75 -9.05
C ASN A 215 -19.83 11.93 -8.61
N ARG A 216 -18.85 12.29 -9.46
CA ARG A 216 -17.91 13.40 -9.20
C ARG A 216 -18.57 14.77 -8.93
N LEU A 217 -19.84 14.94 -9.31
CA LEU A 217 -20.61 16.14 -9.05
C LEU A 217 -21.49 16.00 -7.81
N ASN A 218 -21.26 14.95 -7.01
CA ASN A 218 -22.07 14.61 -5.84
C ASN A 218 -23.56 14.36 -6.17
N GLN A 219 -23.85 13.92 -7.40
CA GLN A 219 -25.20 13.60 -7.82
C GLN A 219 -25.49 12.12 -7.61
N PRO A 220 -26.58 11.77 -6.91
CA PRO A 220 -26.92 10.38 -6.64
C PRO A 220 -27.49 9.68 -7.87
N THR A 221 -27.04 8.45 -8.10
CA THR A 221 -27.58 7.56 -9.14
C THR A 221 -27.70 6.15 -8.56
N ASN A 222 -28.82 5.48 -8.78
CA ASN A 222 -28.93 4.08 -8.38
C ASN A 222 -28.25 3.20 -9.41
N ILE A 223 -27.30 2.40 -8.95
CA ILE A 223 -26.54 1.47 -9.79
C ILE A 223 -26.56 0.05 -9.20
N ASN A 224 -26.31 -0.93 -10.07
CA ASN A 224 -26.10 -2.32 -9.72
C ASN A 224 -24.95 -2.86 -10.57
N GLU A 225 -23.73 -2.62 -10.12
CA GLU A 225 -22.50 -2.83 -10.87
C GLU A 225 -21.40 -3.40 -9.98
N ILE A 226 -20.31 -3.87 -10.58
CA ILE A 226 -19.07 -4.17 -9.88
C ILE A 226 -18.32 -2.87 -9.64
N ARG A 227 -17.97 -2.61 -8.37
CA ARG A 227 -17.28 -1.38 -7.96
C ARG A 227 -16.05 -1.71 -7.13
N PRO A 228 -15.00 -0.88 -7.23
CA PRO A 228 -13.81 -1.05 -6.42
C PRO A 228 -14.05 -0.61 -4.97
N PHE A 229 -13.40 -1.30 -4.05
CA PHE A 229 -13.16 -0.88 -2.67
C PHE A 229 -11.71 -1.17 -2.28
N TYR A 230 -11.26 -0.62 -1.18
CA TYR A 230 -9.86 -0.64 -0.79
C TYR A 230 -9.68 -1.12 0.63
N LEU A 231 -8.60 -1.88 0.85
CA LEU A 231 -8.07 -2.18 2.17
C LEU A 231 -6.69 -1.52 2.26
N LEU A 232 -6.50 -0.63 3.23
CA LEU A 232 -5.22 0.03 3.49
C LEU A 232 -4.69 -0.47 4.83
N LEU A 233 -3.54 -1.15 4.81
CA LEU A 233 -2.81 -1.55 6.01
C LEU A 233 -1.80 -0.45 6.32
N ILE A 234 -1.88 0.14 7.49
CA ILE A 234 -1.08 1.29 7.92
C ILE A 234 -0.40 0.95 9.24
N GLY A 235 0.91 1.05 9.29
CA GLY A 235 1.69 0.72 10.49
C GLY A 235 3.19 0.83 10.24
N SER A 236 4.01 0.28 11.13
CA SER A 236 5.42 0.11 10.84
C SER A 236 5.60 -0.88 9.70
N GLU A 237 6.64 -0.69 8.90
CA GLU A 237 6.92 -1.59 7.79
C GLU A 237 7.07 -3.03 8.26
N GLU A 238 7.72 -3.23 9.41
CA GLU A 238 7.89 -4.56 10.00
C GLU A 238 6.53 -5.21 10.33
N MET A 239 5.63 -4.49 11.01
CA MET A 239 4.33 -5.05 11.40
C MET A 239 3.42 -5.28 10.19
N VAL A 240 3.41 -4.37 9.21
CA VAL A 240 2.69 -4.57 7.94
C VAL A 240 3.22 -5.81 7.22
N ASN A 241 4.55 -5.98 7.15
CA ASN A 241 5.17 -7.15 6.54
C ASN A 241 4.86 -8.45 7.31
N VAL A 242 4.74 -8.41 8.64
CA VAL A 242 4.29 -9.58 9.43
C VAL A 242 2.89 -10.01 8.99
N ILE A 243 1.96 -9.08 8.83
CA ILE A 243 0.59 -9.39 8.38
C ILE A 243 0.60 -9.92 6.95
N THR A 244 1.24 -9.23 6.02
CA THR A 244 1.21 -9.57 4.58
C THR A 244 1.89 -10.91 4.27
N ARG A 245 2.95 -11.28 5.01
CA ARG A 245 3.58 -12.61 4.88
C ARG A 245 2.72 -13.73 5.44
N LYS A 246 1.98 -13.49 6.52
CA LYS A 246 1.10 -14.50 7.14
C LYS A 246 -0.20 -14.67 6.36
N VAL A 247 -0.73 -13.59 5.82
CA VAL A 247 -1.96 -13.54 5.03
C VAL A 247 -1.65 -12.83 3.72
N PRO A 248 -1.02 -13.51 2.76
CA PRO A 248 -0.69 -12.95 1.46
C PRO A 248 -1.96 -12.66 0.64
N GLU A 249 -1.84 -11.77 -0.33
CA GLU A 249 -2.99 -11.22 -1.06
C GLU A 249 -3.77 -12.26 -1.86
N ASP A 250 -3.15 -13.35 -2.31
CA ASP A 250 -3.80 -14.47 -3.00
C ASP A 250 -4.79 -15.26 -2.11
N LYS A 251 -4.73 -15.05 -0.77
CA LYS A 251 -5.68 -15.64 0.18
C LYS A 251 -6.95 -14.83 0.35
N ILE A 252 -6.96 -13.56 -0.08
CA ILE A 252 -8.15 -12.72 0.00
C ILE A 252 -9.19 -13.21 -1.01
N LYS A 253 -10.33 -13.69 -0.49
CA LYS A 253 -11.40 -14.27 -1.30
C LYS A 253 -12.30 -13.20 -1.94
N GLY A 254 -13.50 -13.58 -2.36
CA GLY A 254 -14.37 -12.77 -3.17
C GLY A 254 -13.90 -12.75 -4.62
N ARG A 255 -13.61 -11.58 -5.16
CA ARG A 255 -13.03 -11.45 -6.52
C ARG A 255 -11.49 -11.38 -6.52
N GLY A 256 -10.87 -11.51 -5.35
CA GLY A 256 -9.42 -11.37 -5.18
C GLY A 256 -8.95 -9.92 -5.23
N VAL A 257 -7.64 -9.76 -5.08
CA VAL A 257 -6.97 -8.46 -5.20
C VAL A 257 -6.71 -8.17 -6.67
N GLU A 258 -7.18 -7.03 -7.17
CA GLU A 258 -6.97 -6.62 -8.56
C GLU A 258 -5.63 -5.91 -8.73
N HIS A 259 -5.30 -5.04 -7.77
CA HIS A 259 -4.03 -4.32 -7.72
C HIS A 259 -3.58 -4.15 -6.28
N SER A 260 -2.28 -4.19 -6.09
CA SER A 260 -1.67 -3.85 -4.81
C SER A 260 -0.49 -2.91 -5.00
N PHE A 261 -0.20 -2.11 -3.98
CA PHE A 261 1.01 -1.30 -3.93
C PHE A 261 1.41 -1.04 -2.49
N THR A 262 2.69 -0.75 -2.29
CA THR A 262 3.25 -0.41 -0.98
C THR A 262 3.93 0.95 -1.05
N ILE A 263 3.70 1.76 -0.03
CA ILE A 263 4.39 3.03 0.20
C ILE A 263 5.10 2.91 1.54
N SER A 264 6.41 3.10 1.55
CA SER A 264 7.22 3.13 2.77
C SER A 264 8.15 4.34 2.74
N ASN A 265 8.40 4.94 3.89
CA ASN A 265 9.39 6.00 4.04
C ASN A 265 10.76 5.46 4.48
N MET A 266 10.89 4.16 4.68
CA MET A 266 12.17 3.54 5.03
C MET A 266 13.13 3.55 3.83
N PRO A 267 14.36 4.01 4.02
CA PRO A 267 15.36 3.95 2.97
C PRO A 267 15.85 2.50 2.80
N HIS A 268 15.35 1.80 1.82
CA HIS A 268 15.85 0.48 1.48
C HIS A 268 17.17 0.57 0.73
N LYS A 269 18.18 -0.10 1.27
CA LYS A 269 19.46 -0.25 0.60
C LYS A 269 19.42 -1.50 -0.27
N VAL A 270 19.43 -1.29 -1.59
CA VAL A 270 19.57 -2.39 -2.53
C VAL A 270 20.95 -3.02 -2.40
N ASN A 271 21.02 -4.25 -1.94
CA ASN A 271 22.24 -5.03 -1.95
C ASN A 271 22.40 -5.68 -3.33
N TYR A 272 23.56 -5.48 -3.95
CA TYR A 272 23.87 -6.13 -5.23
C TYR A 272 25.32 -6.56 -5.28
N GLU A 273 25.59 -7.50 -6.15
CA GLU A 273 26.95 -7.92 -6.46
C GLU A 273 27.10 -8.33 -7.92
N ILE A 274 28.30 -8.20 -8.44
CA ILE A 274 28.62 -8.70 -9.77
C ILE A 274 28.82 -10.22 -9.67
N VAL A 275 27.96 -10.98 -10.36
CA VAL A 275 28.09 -12.42 -10.44
C VAL A 275 28.96 -12.84 -11.63
N GLY A 276 29.60 -14.00 -11.53
CA GLY A 276 30.54 -14.46 -12.55
C GLY A 276 29.92 -15.00 -13.83
N ILE A 277 28.66 -15.43 -13.75
CA ILE A 277 27.89 -16.07 -14.84
C ILE A 277 26.38 -15.74 -14.66
N PRO A 278 25.61 -15.62 -15.78
CA PRO A 278 26.11 -15.69 -17.17
C PRO A 278 26.89 -14.42 -17.55
N LYS A 279 27.77 -14.54 -18.55
CA LYS A 279 28.51 -13.42 -19.11
C LYS A 279 28.84 -13.66 -20.61
N ILE A 280 29.05 -12.55 -21.32
CA ILE A 280 29.57 -12.54 -22.69
C ILE A 280 30.81 -11.64 -22.70
N GLY A 281 31.90 -12.12 -23.33
CA GLY A 281 33.19 -11.47 -23.23
C GLY A 281 33.95 -11.86 -21.95
N THR A 282 34.94 -11.09 -21.56
CA THR A 282 35.77 -11.32 -20.38
C THR A 282 35.88 -10.09 -19.51
N PHE A 283 36.01 -10.28 -18.21
CA PHE A 283 36.37 -9.25 -17.26
C PHE A 283 37.01 -9.85 -16.01
N LYS A 284 37.71 -9.04 -15.25
CA LYS A 284 38.20 -9.38 -13.92
C LYS A 284 37.43 -8.58 -12.85
N LYS A 285 37.20 -9.21 -11.69
CA LYS A 285 36.70 -8.49 -10.52
C LYS A 285 37.82 -7.64 -9.92
N CYS A 286 37.54 -6.39 -9.58
CA CYS A 286 38.53 -5.48 -8.98
C CYS A 286 38.98 -6.03 -7.61
N MET A 287 40.29 -6.14 -7.38
CA MET A 287 40.84 -6.66 -6.12
C MET A 287 40.42 -5.84 -4.88
N LYS A 288 40.30 -4.53 -5.03
CA LYS A 288 39.91 -3.64 -3.93
C LYS A 288 38.41 -3.70 -3.59
N ASN A 289 37.58 -4.01 -4.58
CA ASN A 289 36.13 -4.06 -4.42
C ASN A 289 35.51 -5.09 -5.38
N PRO A 290 35.70 -6.38 -5.11
CA PRO A 290 35.32 -7.47 -6.02
C PRO A 290 33.80 -7.64 -6.18
N LYS A 291 33.01 -7.10 -5.25
CA LYS A 291 31.54 -7.20 -5.34
C LYS A 291 30.95 -6.25 -6.37
N TYR A 292 31.52 -5.04 -6.50
CA TYR A 292 30.86 -3.94 -7.19
C TYR A 292 31.62 -3.43 -8.41
N HIS A 293 32.89 -3.80 -8.59
CA HIS A 293 33.71 -3.26 -9.67
C HIS A 293 34.32 -4.36 -10.52
N ILE A 294 34.27 -4.14 -11.85
CA ILE A 294 35.00 -4.93 -12.85
C ILE A 294 36.10 -4.11 -13.49
N VAL A 295 37.14 -4.79 -13.89
CA VAL A 295 38.27 -4.22 -14.64
C VAL A 295 38.60 -5.13 -15.81
N ASP A 296 39.40 -4.64 -16.78
CA ASP A 296 39.82 -5.38 -17.95
C ASP A 296 38.64 -6.00 -18.71
N ALA A 297 37.59 -5.23 -18.93
CA ALA A 297 36.38 -5.67 -19.64
C ALA A 297 36.64 -5.70 -21.15
N GLU A 298 36.47 -6.88 -21.78
CA GLU A 298 36.67 -7.07 -23.21
C GLU A 298 35.42 -7.73 -23.84
N LYS A 299 35.08 -7.27 -25.04
CA LYS A 299 34.01 -7.87 -25.85
C LYS A 299 34.41 -9.28 -26.34
N ALA A 300 33.43 -10.13 -26.59
CA ALA A 300 33.66 -11.44 -27.17
C ALA A 300 34.35 -11.34 -28.54
N SER A 301 35.45 -12.03 -28.70
CA SER A 301 36.27 -11.99 -29.94
C SER A 301 35.79 -12.97 -31.01
N LYS A 302 35.01 -14.00 -30.67
CA LYS A 302 34.59 -15.09 -31.56
C LYS A 302 33.12 -15.51 -31.32
N GLY A 303 32.59 -16.28 -32.31
CA GLY A 303 31.25 -16.87 -32.21
C GLY A 303 30.09 -15.90 -32.44
N LYS A 304 28.88 -16.37 -32.17
CA LYS A 304 27.62 -15.61 -32.40
C LYS A 304 27.53 -14.31 -31.59
N ASN A 305 28.27 -14.21 -30.50
CA ASN A 305 28.30 -13.06 -29.60
C ASN A 305 29.50 -12.13 -29.86
N LYS A 306 30.23 -12.29 -31.01
CA LYS A 306 31.38 -11.45 -31.35
C LYS A 306 31.01 -9.98 -31.32
N GLY A 307 31.80 -9.17 -30.63
CA GLY A 307 31.59 -7.71 -30.49
C GLY A 307 30.67 -7.32 -29.32
N ASN A 308 30.04 -8.28 -28.67
CA ASN A 308 29.17 -8.03 -27.51
C ASN A 308 29.93 -8.22 -26.20
N PHE A 309 29.50 -7.49 -25.19
CA PHE A 309 29.91 -7.65 -23.81
C PHE A 309 28.66 -7.71 -22.91
N MET A 310 28.62 -8.64 -21.96
CA MET A 310 27.55 -8.79 -20.99
C MET A 310 28.12 -9.20 -19.64
N PHE A 311 27.62 -8.65 -18.59
CA PHE A 311 27.85 -9.11 -17.22
C PHE A 311 26.52 -9.17 -16.47
N SER A 312 26.48 -9.97 -15.42
CA SER A 312 25.29 -10.14 -14.60
C SER A 312 25.47 -9.57 -13.20
N LEU A 313 24.38 -9.02 -12.68
CA LEU A 313 24.26 -8.53 -11.31
C LEU A 313 23.29 -9.46 -10.56
N GLY A 314 23.71 -9.95 -9.40
CA GLY A 314 22.79 -10.48 -8.40
C GLY A 314 22.28 -9.31 -7.55
N VAL A 315 20.98 -9.12 -7.46
CA VAL A 315 20.34 -8.07 -6.68
C VAL A 315 19.46 -8.71 -5.64
N ASP A 316 19.64 -8.30 -4.38
CA ASP A 316 18.84 -8.78 -3.27
C ASP A 316 17.71 -7.78 -2.98
N PHE A 317 16.50 -8.22 -3.23
CA PHE A 317 15.26 -7.48 -2.95
C PHE A 317 14.47 -8.06 -1.75
N SER A 318 15.08 -8.96 -0.97
CA SER A 318 14.38 -9.64 0.13
C SER A 318 13.80 -8.69 1.19
N ASP A 319 14.43 -7.51 1.36
CA ASP A 319 13.97 -6.48 2.29
C ASP A 319 12.88 -5.57 1.69
N PHE A 320 12.51 -5.77 0.43
CA PHE A 320 11.52 -4.95 -0.24
C PHE A 320 10.16 -5.63 -0.25
N PRO A 321 9.08 -4.93 0.08
CA PRO A 321 7.73 -5.45 -0.01
C PRO A 321 7.20 -5.41 -1.46
N ILE A 322 7.93 -6.05 -2.38
CA ILE A 322 7.63 -6.07 -3.82
C ILE A 322 7.39 -7.52 -4.25
N GLU A 323 6.35 -7.73 -5.04
CA GLU A 323 5.99 -9.02 -5.57
C GLU A 323 7.04 -9.54 -6.58
N ASN A 324 7.30 -10.86 -6.57
CA ASN A 324 8.26 -11.46 -7.47
C ASN A 324 7.93 -11.25 -8.95
N ASP A 325 6.65 -11.32 -9.31
CA ASP A 325 6.21 -11.11 -10.69
C ASP A 325 6.55 -9.68 -11.17
N TYR A 326 6.40 -8.68 -10.30
CA TYR A 326 6.84 -7.31 -10.60
C TYR A 326 8.35 -7.22 -10.80
N LEU A 327 9.14 -7.93 -9.98
CA LEU A 327 10.60 -7.92 -10.06
C LEU A 327 11.14 -8.63 -11.31
N LEU A 328 10.38 -9.54 -11.90
CA LEU A 328 10.80 -10.30 -13.09
C LEU A 328 10.43 -9.60 -14.42
N GLU A 329 9.66 -8.51 -14.38
CA GLU A 329 9.28 -7.75 -15.56
C GLU A 329 10.32 -6.68 -15.91
N PRO A 330 11.04 -6.77 -17.06
CA PRO A 330 12.09 -5.81 -17.44
C PRO A 330 11.59 -4.37 -17.57
N GLU A 331 10.31 -4.16 -17.88
CA GLU A 331 9.67 -2.86 -18.04
C GLU A 331 9.61 -2.07 -16.73
N ASN A 332 9.76 -2.74 -15.59
CA ASN A 332 9.77 -2.11 -14.27
C ASN A 332 11.14 -1.49 -13.92
N TYR A 333 12.13 -1.61 -14.82
CA TYR A 333 13.48 -1.10 -14.61
C TYR A 333 13.84 -0.05 -15.66
N GLU A 334 14.45 1.03 -15.22
CA GLU A 334 14.98 2.08 -16.09
C GLU A 334 16.51 2.11 -15.99
N LEU A 335 17.17 2.04 -17.15
CA LEU A 335 18.63 2.21 -17.25
C LEU A 335 18.98 3.68 -17.45
N ASN A 336 19.95 4.17 -16.68
CA ASN A 336 20.50 5.50 -16.83
C ASN A 336 21.51 5.62 -17.99
N SER A 337 21.68 4.56 -18.76
CA SER A 337 22.64 4.48 -19.87
C SER A 337 21.95 4.00 -21.14
N LYS A 338 22.33 4.61 -22.27
CA LYS A 338 21.90 4.17 -23.60
C LYS A 338 22.81 3.09 -24.19
N ASP A 339 23.95 2.83 -23.54
CA ASP A 339 24.97 1.91 -24.03
C ASP A 339 24.70 0.44 -23.65
N TYR A 340 23.74 0.22 -22.76
CA TYR A 340 23.38 -1.11 -22.26
C TYR A 340 21.91 -1.42 -22.50
N ALA A 341 21.62 -2.70 -22.68
CA ALA A 341 20.27 -3.25 -22.61
C ALA A 341 20.14 -4.13 -21.37
N LEU A 342 18.98 -4.11 -20.73
CA LEU A 342 18.66 -4.91 -19.56
C LEU A 342 17.90 -6.17 -19.95
N SER A 343 18.21 -7.28 -19.29
CA SER A 343 17.36 -8.46 -19.20
C SER A 343 17.28 -8.90 -17.75
N VAL A 344 16.11 -9.34 -17.32
CA VAL A 344 15.83 -9.83 -15.96
C VAL A 344 15.52 -11.32 -16.03
N SER A 345 15.98 -12.10 -15.06
CA SER A 345 15.74 -13.56 -15.00
C SER A 345 15.80 -14.05 -13.55
#